data_236e9c04bbdf1346e6183ce8900aafb0
#
_entry.id   236e9c04bbdf1346e6183ce8900aafb0
#
_cell.length_a   1.000
_cell.length_b   1.000
_cell.length_c   1.000
_cell.angle_alpha   90.00
_cell.angle_beta   90.00
_cell.angle_gamma   90.00
#
_symmetry.space_group_name_H-M   'P 1'
#
loop_
_entity.id
_entity.type
_entity.pdbx_description
1 polymer ?
#
loop_
_entity_poly.entity_id
_entity_poly.type
_entity_poly.pdbx_seq_one_letter_code
_entity_poly.pdbx_strand_id
1 'polypeptide(L)'
;MQTYTIALPLLLGYVIWLLKRQKRDRDANSKGTMLLLRVQLIEYHEKWTKRDYITKHGLENFLEMYQAYHELGGNGMVTHLLEEVRKLPIRND
;
A
#
# COMPACT_ATOMS: atom_id res chain seq x y z
N MET A 1 29.70 -12.74 38.91
CA MET A 1 28.44 -12.04 39.06
C MET A 1 28.43 -10.62 38.49
N GLN A 2 29.51 -9.88 38.56
CA GLN A 2 29.58 -8.53 37.99
C GLN A 2 29.44 -8.52 36.45
N THR A 3 29.88 -9.59 35.77
CA THR A 3 29.75 -9.70 34.33
C THR A 3 28.29 -9.83 33.82
N TYR A 4 27.42 -10.41 34.64
CA TYR A 4 26.03 -10.59 34.27
C TYR A 4 25.23 -9.27 34.41
N THR A 5 25.56 -8.45 35.38
CA THR A 5 24.89 -7.15 35.59
C THR A 5 25.24 -6.11 34.54
N ILE A 6 26.37 -6.23 33.86
CA ILE A 6 26.78 -5.32 32.80
C ILE A 6 26.28 -5.79 31.43
N ALA A 7 26.24 -7.12 31.18
CA ALA A 7 25.86 -7.69 29.90
C ALA A 7 24.35 -7.59 29.62
N LEU A 8 23.49 -7.75 30.66
CA LEU A 8 22.03 -7.70 30.51
C LEU A 8 21.51 -6.38 29.99
N PRO A 9 21.91 -5.21 30.52
CA PRO A 9 21.47 -3.92 29.97
C PRO A 9 21.92 -3.69 28.53
N LEU A 10 23.11 -4.16 28.15
CA LEU A 10 23.62 -4.03 26.79
C LEU A 10 22.80 -4.89 25.80
N LEU A 11 22.43 -6.11 26.19
CA LEU A 11 21.59 -6.99 25.38
C LEU A 11 20.19 -6.40 25.17
N LEU A 12 19.59 -5.84 26.22
CA LEU A 12 18.27 -5.20 26.13
C LEU A 12 18.33 -3.98 25.20
N GLY A 13 19.37 -3.17 25.28
CA GLY A 13 19.57 -2.03 24.41
C GLY A 13 19.68 -2.45 22.95
N TYR A 14 20.42 -3.55 22.68
CA TYR A 14 20.57 -4.09 21.32
C TYR A 14 19.25 -4.60 20.75
N VAL A 15 18.46 -5.32 21.55
CA VAL A 15 17.16 -5.83 21.12
C VAL A 15 16.21 -4.70 20.80
N ILE A 16 16.17 -3.65 21.65
CA ILE A 16 15.32 -2.46 21.41
C ILE A 16 15.75 -1.76 20.11
N TRP A 17 17.05 -1.62 19.88
CA TRP A 17 17.59 -1.01 18.67
C TRP A 17 17.19 -1.80 17.42
N LEU A 18 17.27 -3.13 17.47
CA LEU A 18 16.85 -4.01 16.38
C LEU A 18 15.37 -3.88 16.08
N LEU A 19 14.53 -3.84 17.10
CA LEU A 19 13.07 -3.69 16.94
C LEU A 19 12.73 -2.36 16.28
N LYS A 20 13.38 -1.28 16.68
CA LYS A 20 13.17 0.03 16.07
C LYS A 20 13.62 0.06 14.62
N ARG A 21 14.74 -0.60 14.31
CA ARG A 21 15.25 -0.69 12.94
C ARG A 21 14.27 -1.47 12.04
N GLN A 22 13.75 -2.60 12.50
CA GLN A 22 12.78 -3.40 11.76
C GLN A 22 11.48 -2.63 11.49
N LYS A 23 11.00 -1.90 12.48
CA LYS A 23 9.81 -1.07 12.32
C LYS A 23 10.03 0.02 11.27
N ARG A 24 11.18 0.67 11.30
CA ARG A 24 11.54 1.71 10.31
C ARG A 24 11.57 1.13 8.89
N ASP A 25 12.19 -0.03 8.70
CA ASP A 25 12.28 -0.69 7.41
C ASP A 25 10.90 -1.10 6.88
N ARG A 26 10.03 -1.61 7.76
CA ARG A 26 8.66 -1.96 7.39
C ARG A 26 7.86 -0.73 6.99
N ASP A 27 7.97 0.36 7.73
CA ASP A 27 7.27 1.61 7.40
C ASP A 27 7.72 2.16 6.06
N ALA A 28 9.03 2.12 5.76
CA ALA A 28 9.58 2.54 4.49
C ALA A 28 9.06 1.66 3.33
N ASN A 29 9.04 0.34 3.52
CA ASN A 29 8.54 -0.60 2.52
C ASN A 29 7.04 -0.42 2.27
N SER A 30 6.25 -0.22 3.32
CA SER A 30 4.81 0.02 3.20
C SER A 30 4.54 1.30 2.43
N LYS A 31 5.29 2.36 2.71
CA LYS A 31 5.15 3.62 2.01
C LYS A 31 5.53 3.48 0.53
N GLY A 32 6.61 2.77 0.22
CA GLY A 32 7.03 2.49 -1.15
C GLY A 32 5.96 1.70 -1.91
N THR A 33 5.42 0.66 -1.29
CA THR A 33 4.34 -0.14 -1.88
C THR A 33 3.10 0.70 -2.12
N MET A 34 2.73 1.56 -1.17
CA MET A 34 1.59 2.46 -1.30
C MET A 34 1.75 3.40 -2.51
N LEU A 35 2.95 3.97 -2.69
CA LEU A 35 3.22 4.86 -3.81
C LEU A 35 3.18 4.12 -5.16
N LEU A 36 3.67 2.89 -5.22
CA LEU A 36 3.56 2.07 -6.43
C LEU A 36 2.11 1.75 -6.78
N LEU A 37 1.31 1.39 -5.79
CA LEU A 37 -0.13 1.16 -5.99
C LEU A 37 -0.83 2.41 -6.48
N ARG A 38 -0.46 3.57 -5.95
CA ARG A 38 -1.02 4.85 -6.39
C ARG A 38 -0.74 5.10 -7.87
N VAL A 39 0.49 4.89 -8.31
CA VAL A 39 0.86 5.05 -9.72
C VAL A 39 0.08 4.09 -10.60
N GLN A 40 -0.03 2.82 -10.20
CA GLN A 40 -0.80 1.82 -10.93
C GLN A 40 -2.28 2.15 -11.02
N LEU A 41 -2.87 2.64 -9.93
CA LEU A 41 -4.27 3.05 -9.92
C LEU A 41 -4.53 4.20 -10.89
N ILE A 42 -3.63 5.19 -10.93
CA ILE A 42 -3.73 6.32 -11.86
C ILE A 42 -3.63 5.81 -13.30
N GLU A 43 -2.69 4.93 -13.61
CA GLU A 43 -2.50 4.37 -14.95
C GLU A 43 -3.73 3.56 -15.40
N TYR A 44 -4.27 2.71 -14.54
CA TYR A 44 -5.47 1.93 -14.86
C TYR A 44 -6.70 2.82 -15.03
N HIS A 45 -6.83 3.86 -14.20
CA HIS A 45 -7.89 4.85 -14.36
C HIS A 45 -7.84 5.49 -15.75
N GLU A 46 -6.67 5.96 -16.16
CA GLU A 46 -6.49 6.57 -17.48
C GLU A 46 -6.81 5.58 -18.61
N LYS A 47 -6.34 4.35 -18.47
CA LYS A 47 -6.57 3.30 -19.47
C LYS A 47 -8.07 3.05 -19.69
N TRP A 48 -8.83 2.87 -18.61
CA TRP A 48 -10.25 2.56 -18.72
C TRP A 48 -11.09 3.76 -19.13
N THR A 49 -10.76 4.96 -18.63
CA THR A 49 -11.48 6.18 -19.00
C THR A 49 -11.30 6.54 -20.47
N LYS A 50 -10.11 6.30 -21.05
CA LYS A 50 -9.87 6.49 -22.47
C LYS A 50 -10.69 5.53 -23.33
N ARG A 51 -10.93 4.32 -22.85
CA ARG A 51 -11.72 3.32 -23.55
C ARG A 51 -13.22 3.54 -23.39
N ASP A 52 -13.65 4.35 -22.44
CA ASP A 52 -15.05 4.63 -22.08
C ASP A 52 -15.82 3.38 -21.60
N TYR A 53 -15.12 2.33 -21.20
CA TYR A 53 -15.72 1.15 -20.59
C TYR A 53 -14.70 0.44 -19.72
N ILE A 54 -15.18 -0.49 -18.91
CA ILE A 54 -14.32 -1.35 -18.08
C ILE A 54 -14.85 -2.77 -18.14
N THR A 55 -13.95 -3.76 -18.12
CA THR A 55 -14.35 -5.16 -18.00
C THR A 55 -14.64 -5.49 -16.53
N LYS A 56 -15.45 -6.53 -16.31
CA LYS A 56 -15.72 -7.00 -14.94
C LYS A 56 -14.42 -7.34 -14.21
N HIS A 57 -13.51 -8.03 -14.88
CA HIS A 57 -12.21 -8.40 -14.33
C HIS A 57 -11.34 -7.17 -14.03
N GLY A 58 -11.35 -6.18 -14.92
CA GLY A 58 -10.64 -4.93 -14.71
C GLY A 58 -11.15 -4.15 -13.50
N LEU A 59 -12.47 -4.13 -13.30
CA LEU A 59 -13.06 -3.48 -12.14
C LEU A 59 -12.69 -4.21 -10.85
N GLU A 60 -12.71 -5.53 -10.83
CA GLU A 60 -12.30 -6.32 -9.68
C GLU A 60 -10.84 -6.05 -9.31
N ASN A 61 -9.95 -6.02 -10.31
CA ASN A 61 -8.54 -5.70 -10.09
C ASN A 61 -8.35 -4.29 -9.53
N PHE A 62 -9.10 -3.32 -10.06
CA PHE A 62 -9.02 -1.95 -9.59
C PHE A 62 -9.46 -1.85 -8.14
N LEU A 63 -10.55 -2.52 -7.77
CA LEU A 63 -11.06 -2.52 -6.39
C LEU A 63 -10.07 -3.17 -5.43
N GLU A 64 -9.44 -4.27 -5.83
CA GLU A 64 -8.41 -4.93 -5.00
C GLU A 64 -7.21 -4.02 -4.76
N MET A 65 -6.72 -3.35 -5.79
CA MET A 65 -5.62 -2.41 -5.67
C MET A 65 -6.00 -1.20 -4.81
N TYR A 66 -7.23 -0.70 -4.97
CA TYR A 66 -7.73 0.41 -4.17
C TYR A 66 -7.80 0.03 -2.70
N GLN A 67 -8.32 -1.16 -2.40
CA GLN A 67 -8.43 -1.65 -1.03
C GLN A 67 -7.05 -1.79 -0.38
N ALA A 68 -6.08 -2.36 -1.09
CA ALA A 68 -4.71 -2.48 -0.60
C ALA A 68 -4.09 -1.11 -0.33
N TYR A 69 -4.29 -0.14 -1.23
CA TYR A 69 -3.82 1.23 -1.07
C TYR A 69 -4.42 1.89 0.16
N HIS A 70 -5.72 1.72 0.36
CA HIS A 70 -6.44 2.27 1.51
C HIS A 70 -5.94 1.66 2.82
N GLU A 71 -5.72 0.35 2.87
CA GLU A 71 -5.21 -0.35 4.06
C GLU A 71 -3.81 0.12 4.45
N LEU A 72 -3.00 0.54 3.46
CA LEU A 72 -1.66 1.07 3.71
C LEU A 72 -1.68 2.55 4.14
N GLY A 73 -2.86 3.15 4.30
CA GLY A 73 -3.00 4.53 4.74
C GLY A 73 -3.02 5.55 3.61
N GLY A 74 -3.39 5.12 2.40
CA GLY A 74 -3.47 6.00 1.23
C GLY A 74 -4.51 7.10 1.41
N ASN A 75 -4.30 8.24 0.75
CA ASN A 75 -5.17 9.41 0.87
C ASN A 75 -6.41 9.30 -0.03
N GLY A 76 -7.34 10.28 0.13
CA GLY A 76 -8.62 10.29 -0.59
C GLY A 76 -8.57 10.65 -2.06
N MET A 77 -7.40 10.99 -2.61
CA MET A 77 -7.26 11.34 -4.04
C MET A 77 -7.70 10.19 -4.94
N VAL A 78 -7.34 8.95 -4.56
CA VAL A 78 -7.67 7.75 -5.33
C VAL A 78 -9.16 7.42 -5.24
N THR A 79 -9.86 7.91 -4.23
CA THR A 79 -11.32 7.73 -4.10
C THR A 79 -12.07 8.34 -5.30
N HIS A 80 -11.63 9.50 -5.78
CA HIS A 80 -12.19 10.12 -6.98
C HIS A 80 -11.98 9.25 -8.22
N LEU A 81 -10.81 8.64 -8.34
CA LEU A 81 -10.51 7.73 -9.44
C LEU A 81 -11.45 6.52 -9.42
N LEU A 82 -11.70 5.98 -8.24
CA LEU A 82 -12.62 4.85 -8.06
C LEU A 82 -14.05 5.24 -8.47
N GLU A 83 -14.53 6.40 -8.05
CA GLU A 83 -15.85 6.88 -8.41
C GLU A 83 -16.02 7.03 -9.92
N GLU A 84 -15.02 7.58 -10.59
CA GLU A 84 -15.05 7.73 -12.05
C GLU A 84 -15.05 6.38 -12.75
N VAL A 85 -14.24 5.43 -12.29
CA VAL A 85 -14.18 4.08 -12.86
C VAL A 85 -15.51 3.34 -12.66
N ARG A 86 -16.18 3.51 -11.52
CA ARG A 86 -17.47 2.88 -11.24
C ARG A 86 -18.58 3.38 -12.16
N LYS A 87 -18.45 4.58 -12.69
CA LYS A 87 -19.44 5.16 -13.62
C LYS A 87 -19.31 4.60 -15.03
N LEU A 88 -18.20 3.93 -15.36
CA LEU A 88 -17.99 3.36 -16.68
C LEU A 88 -18.91 2.16 -16.92
N PRO A 89 -19.44 1.99 -18.14
CA PRO A 89 -20.20 0.78 -18.46
C PRO A 89 -19.32 -0.45 -18.42
N ILE A 90 -19.86 -1.57 -17.93
CA ILE A 90 -19.14 -2.82 -17.80
C ILE A 90 -19.37 -3.65 -19.05
N ARG A 91 -18.26 -4.07 -19.69
CA ARG A 91 -18.30 -4.96 -20.86
C ARG A 91 -17.54 -6.24 -20.54
N ASN A 92 -18.13 -7.37 -20.89
CA ASN A 92 -17.50 -8.69 -20.71
C ASN A 92 -16.79 -9.09 -21.99
N ASP A 93 -15.56 -8.60 -22.13
CA ASP A 93 -14.72 -9.00 -23.27
C ASP A 93 -13.67 -10.02 -22.86
#